data_0dd4084be6df5846a2cdd49082366491
#
_entry.id   0dd4084be6df5846a2cdd49082366491
#
_cell.length_a   1.000
_cell.length_b   1.000
_cell.length_c   1.000
_cell.angle_alpha   90.00
_cell.angle_beta   90.00
_cell.angle_gamma   90.00
#
_symmetry.space_group_name_H-M   'P 1'
#
loop_
_entity.id
_entity.type
_entity.pdbx_description
1 polymer ?
#
loop_
_entity_poly.entity_id
_entity_poly.type
_entity_poly.pdbx_seq_one_letter_code
_entity_poly.pdbx_strand_id
1 'polypeptide(L)'
;MSTKNTNILISGASIAGPTLAYWLKRYGFTPTVIERTPNLRGGGYPVDIRNEAVQIAKLMGIWSRLQQEKTYIGEISFVNERNQRISRVNMQAVRKAFGQDRFWVEIMRGDLAKMLYELTKDEVEYCFGDSIQALKQDEEGVDVTFERGGSRRFDLVVGADGLHSIVRTLVFGDETQFERYCGYQFGVFTTDNYLGLDEASVQFYGVPGKRVGLRSARGNQTLVAVFLFKQPTKLRYDYHDLGLQKQLLAEVFASEDWEVPRLLEKMQTAPDLYFDAVSQIRMERWSHGRAVLLGDAGYCPALLSGQGSTLAMMGAYTLAGELKVALGDHQRAFPQYEQAFRPVVRQEQKQAGSSAKFLVPATPLGLWVQTHLVPLLLPPVLVATERWRGLPKMPSRLKDYGNVLPAS
;
A
#
# COMPACT_ATOMS: atom_id res chain seq x y z
N MET A 1 37.44 3.15 -2.70
CA MET A 1 37.02 3.40 -1.30
C MET A 1 36.13 2.24 -0.88
N SER A 2 36.33 1.66 0.30
CA SER A 2 35.51 0.57 0.83
C SER A 2 34.12 1.11 1.21
N THR A 3 33.07 0.33 0.91
CA THR A 3 31.69 0.65 1.31
C THR A 3 31.58 0.49 2.83
N LYS A 4 31.04 1.51 3.50
CA LYS A 4 30.74 1.50 4.94
C LYS A 4 29.33 0.99 5.19
N ASN A 5 29.01 0.60 6.44
CA ASN A 5 27.66 0.27 6.88
C ASN A 5 26.94 -0.69 5.90
N THR A 6 27.56 -1.85 5.69
CA THR A 6 27.06 -2.83 4.70
C THR A 6 25.97 -3.75 5.24
N ASN A 7 25.96 -4.00 6.57
CA ASN A 7 25.03 -4.92 7.21
C ASN A 7 23.77 -4.14 7.65
N ILE A 8 22.65 -4.35 6.97
CA ILE A 8 21.44 -3.53 7.11
C ILE A 8 20.25 -4.42 7.49
N LEU A 9 19.65 -4.16 8.65
CA LEU A 9 18.38 -4.78 9.03
C LEU A 9 17.21 -4.00 8.43
N ILE A 10 16.25 -4.72 7.84
CA ILE A 10 14.99 -4.20 7.31
C ILE A 10 13.84 -4.83 8.07
N SER A 11 13.03 -4.05 8.76
CA SER A 11 11.81 -4.51 9.44
C SER A 11 10.64 -4.44 8.48
N GLY A 12 10.04 -5.61 8.14
CA GLY A 12 8.87 -5.75 7.28
C GLY A 12 9.16 -6.38 5.91
N ALA A 13 8.46 -7.48 5.58
CA ALA A 13 8.62 -8.26 4.35
C ALA A 13 7.46 -8.09 3.35
N SER A 14 6.75 -6.94 3.36
CA SER A 14 5.66 -6.72 2.40
C SER A 14 6.18 -6.19 1.04
N ILE A 15 6.01 -4.92 0.72
CA ILE A 15 6.42 -4.35 -0.57
C ILE A 15 7.73 -3.56 -0.42
N ALA A 16 7.78 -2.66 0.55
CA ALA A 16 8.91 -1.76 0.73
C ALA A 16 10.21 -2.49 1.09
N GLY A 17 10.15 -3.43 2.05
CA GLY A 17 11.32 -4.16 2.53
C GLY A 17 11.99 -5.01 1.46
N PRO A 18 11.30 -5.97 0.80
CA PRO A 18 11.88 -6.76 -0.27
C PRO A 18 12.34 -5.94 -1.47
N THR A 19 11.64 -4.85 -1.81
CA THR A 19 12.11 -3.92 -2.86
C THR A 19 13.44 -3.28 -2.46
N LEU A 20 13.56 -2.83 -1.21
CA LEU A 20 14.82 -2.26 -0.70
C LEU A 20 15.92 -3.33 -0.65
N ALA A 21 15.63 -4.52 -0.16
CA ALA A 21 16.57 -5.63 -0.08
C ALA A 21 17.15 -5.98 -1.45
N TYR A 22 16.32 -6.02 -2.50
CA TYR A 22 16.75 -6.22 -3.89
C TYR A 22 17.81 -5.20 -4.31
N TRP A 23 17.52 -3.90 -4.13
CA TRP A 23 18.42 -2.84 -4.57
C TRP A 23 19.69 -2.78 -3.73
N LEU A 24 19.58 -2.96 -2.42
CA LEU A 24 20.75 -3.00 -1.53
C LEU A 24 21.69 -4.15 -1.92
N LYS A 25 21.15 -5.37 -2.13
CA LYS A 25 21.95 -6.52 -2.56
C LYS A 25 22.66 -6.24 -3.87
N ARG A 26 21.95 -5.68 -4.85
CA ARG A 26 22.50 -5.30 -6.15
C ARG A 26 23.60 -4.22 -6.05
N TYR A 27 23.60 -3.41 -5.02
CA TYR A 27 24.59 -2.38 -4.76
C TYR A 27 25.72 -2.81 -3.80
N GLY A 28 25.78 -4.09 -3.46
CA GLY A 28 26.88 -4.67 -2.66
C GLY A 28 26.69 -4.56 -1.14
N PHE A 29 25.49 -4.29 -0.67
CA PHE A 29 25.13 -4.36 0.75
C PHE A 29 24.66 -5.77 1.14
N THR A 30 24.57 -6.00 2.45
CA THR A 30 24.11 -7.26 3.04
C THR A 30 22.83 -6.99 3.84
N PRO A 31 21.66 -7.02 3.20
CA PRO A 31 20.39 -6.84 3.90
C PRO A 31 19.94 -8.14 4.59
N THR A 32 19.36 -8.00 5.79
CA THR A 32 18.58 -9.01 6.48
C THR A 32 17.16 -8.47 6.66
N VAL A 33 16.13 -9.24 6.33
CA VAL A 33 14.72 -8.82 6.47
C VAL A 33 14.07 -9.59 7.61
N ILE A 34 13.44 -8.88 8.54
CA ILE A 34 12.63 -9.48 9.61
C ILE A 34 11.15 -9.19 9.37
N GLU A 35 10.31 -10.21 9.60
CA GLU A 35 8.84 -10.10 9.45
C GLU A 35 8.13 -10.73 10.65
N ARG A 36 7.24 -9.98 11.26
CA ARG A 36 6.47 -10.40 12.44
C ARG A 36 5.59 -11.62 12.19
N THR A 37 5.01 -11.72 10.99
CA THR A 37 4.16 -12.86 10.66
C THR A 37 5.00 -14.09 10.33
N PRO A 38 4.53 -15.31 10.68
CA PRO A 38 5.29 -16.53 10.43
C PRO A 38 5.43 -16.86 8.95
N ASN A 39 4.63 -16.26 8.10
CA ASN A 39 4.65 -16.42 6.64
C ASN A 39 4.32 -15.09 5.97
N LEU A 40 4.60 -14.99 4.68
CA LEU A 40 4.09 -13.88 3.86
C LEU A 40 2.57 -13.85 3.94
N ARG A 41 2.00 -12.67 4.18
CA ARG A 41 0.54 -12.49 4.16
C ARG A 41 0.03 -12.72 2.75
N GLY A 42 -0.73 -13.79 2.56
CA GLY A 42 -1.53 -14.01 1.36
C GLY A 42 -2.78 -13.13 1.36
N GLY A 43 -3.48 -13.05 0.22
CA GLY A 43 -4.74 -12.28 0.13
C GLY A 43 -4.52 -10.77 0.11
N GLY A 44 -5.47 -10.05 0.68
CA GLY A 44 -5.47 -8.59 0.73
C GLY A 44 -6.25 -7.96 -0.43
N TYR A 45 -6.09 -6.67 -0.60
CA TYR A 45 -6.75 -5.86 -1.61
C TYR A 45 -5.83 -5.58 -2.80
N PRO A 46 -6.39 -5.20 -3.96
CA PRO A 46 -5.60 -4.74 -5.10
C PRO A 46 -4.82 -3.48 -4.78
N VAL A 47 -3.60 -3.41 -5.28
CA VAL A 47 -2.72 -2.25 -5.16
C VAL A 47 -2.23 -1.81 -6.53
N ASP A 48 -1.93 -0.54 -6.64
CA ASP A 48 -1.48 0.07 -7.88
C ASP A 48 0.02 0.28 -7.90
N ILE A 49 0.62 -0.04 -9.04
CA ILE A 49 1.98 0.35 -9.40
C ILE A 49 1.87 1.35 -10.54
N ARG A 50 2.28 2.58 -10.31
CA ARG A 50 2.08 3.69 -11.25
C ARG A 50 3.39 4.39 -11.58
N ASN A 51 3.42 5.01 -12.76
CA ASN A 51 4.45 5.95 -13.18
C ASN A 51 5.88 5.43 -13.01
N GLU A 52 6.68 6.08 -12.17
CA GLU A 52 8.08 5.74 -11.92
C GLU A 52 8.25 4.34 -11.31
N ALA A 53 7.29 3.87 -10.51
CA ALA A 53 7.33 2.52 -9.96
C ALA A 53 7.21 1.44 -11.06
N VAL A 54 6.55 1.73 -12.18
CA VAL A 54 6.57 0.86 -13.37
C VAL A 54 7.98 0.77 -13.97
N GLN A 55 8.71 1.88 -14.01
CA GLN A 55 10.11 1.87 -14.48
C GLN A 55 10.99 1.07 -13.53
N ILE A 56 10.79 1.22 -12.22
CA ILE A 56 11.50 0.43 -11.20
C ILE A 56 11.20 -1.07 -11.38
N ALA A 57 9.94 -1.44 -11.60
CA ALA A 57 9.56 -2.83 -11.86
C ALA A 57 10.23 -3.40 -13.12
N LYS A 58 10.41 -2.59 -14.16
CA LYS A 58 11.17 -2.96 -15.36
C LYS A 58 12.66 -3.15 -15.06
N LEU A 59 13.27 -2.23 -14.31
CA LEU A 59 14.66 -2.34 -13.86
C LEU A 59 14.91 -3.56 -12.96
N MET A 60 13.90 -3.99 -12.18
CA MET A 60 13.92 -5.20 -11.37
C MET A 60 13.67 -6.48 -12.18
N GLY A 61 13.30 -6.39 -13.46
CA GLY A 61 12.99 -7.55 -14.30
C GLY A 61 11.63 -8.20 -14.03
N ILE A 62 10.77 -7.62 -13.19
CA ILE A 62 9.47 -8.21 -12.80
C ILE A 62 8.30 -7.75 -13.69
N TRP A 63 8.53 -6.87 -14.65
CA TRP A 63 7.46 -6.26 -15.45
C TRP A 63 6.61 -7.29 -16.21
N SER A 64 7.24 -8.25 -16.87
CA SER A 64 6.52 -9.28 -17.62
C SER A 64 5.62 -10.11 -16.72
N ARG A 65 6.10 -10.47 -15.54
CA ARG A 65 5.31 -11.20 -14.54
C ARG A 65 4.16 -10.34 -13.99
N LEU A 66 4.39 -9.06 -13.72
CA LEU A 66 3.33 -8.12 -13.34
C LEU A 66 2.23 -8.02 -14.41
N GLN A 67 2.58 -8.05 -15.69
CA GLN A 67 1.60 -8.04 -16.78
C GLN A 67 0.79 -9.33 -16.87
N GLN A 68 1.34 -10.47 -16.47
CA GLN A 68 0.65 -11.76 -16.46
C GLN A 68 -0.29 -11.90 -15.25
N GLU A 69 0.14 -11.42 -14.09
CA GLU A 69 -0.60 -11.53 -12.81
C GLU A 69 -1.47 -10.29 -12.50
N LYS A 70 -1.51 -9.31 -13.41
CA LYS A 70 -2.30 -8.09 -13.21
C LYS A 70 -3.78 -8.38 -13.09
N THR A 71 -4.44 -7.64 -12.23
CA THR A 71 -5.89 -7.52 -12.18
C THR A 71 -6.33 -6.26 -12.92
N TYR A 72 -7.62 -6.17 -13.27
CA TYR A 72 -8.16 -4.96 -13.87
C TYR A 72 -9.64 -4.79 -13.53
N ILE A 73 -10.08 -3.54 -13.50
CA ILE A 73 -11.50 -3.21 -13.40
C ILE A 73 -12.00 -2.89 -14.81
N GLY A 74 -12.93 -3.67 -15.32
CA GLY A 74 -13.61 -3.42 -16.59
C GLY A 74 -14.86 -2.55 -16.42
N GLU A 75 -15.67 -2.86 -15.39
CA GLU A 75 -16.89 -2.15 -15.06
C GLU A 75 -17.01 -1.91 -13.55
N ILE A 76 -17.46 -0.73 -13.18
CA ILE A 76 -17.94 -0.42 -11.82
C ILE A 76 -19.45 -0.26 -11.89
N SER A 77 -20.19 -1.03 -11.10
CA SER A 77 -21.64 -0.96 -10.97
C SER A 77 -22.03 -0.44 -9.59
N PHE A 78 -23.04 0.42 -9.54
CA PHE A 78 -23.71 0.80 -8.30
C PHE A 78 -25.02 0.05 -8.20
N VAL A 79 -25.30 -0.57 -7.05
CA VAL A 79 -26.49 -1.39 -6.81
C VAL A 79 -27.30 -0.88 -5.63
N ASN A 80 -28.59 -1.19 -5.63
CA ASN A 80 -29.50 -0.96 -4.50
C ASN A 80 -29.54 -2.17 -3.55
N GLU A 81 -30.36 -2.09 -2.50
CA GLU A 81 -30.57 -3.14 -1.49
C GLU A 81 -31.08 -4.47 -2.08
N ARG A 82 -31.75 -4.44 -3.25
CA ARG A 82 -32.26 -5.63 -3.97
C ARG A 82 -31.30 -6.15 -5.02
N ASN A 83 -30.02 -5.72 -4.98
CA ASN A 83 -29.00 -6.05 -5.99
C ASN A 83 -29.36 -5.59 -7.42
N GLN A 84 -30.27 -4.64 -7.56
CA GLN A 84 -30.61 -4.06 -8.85
C GLN A 84 -29.60 -2.97 -9.19
N ARG A 85 -29.07 -3.01 -10.41
CA ARG A 85 -28.10 -2.03 -10.88
C ARG A 85 -28.73 -0.65 -11.08
N ILE A 86 -28.28 0.32 -10.33
CA ILE A 86 -28.66 1.74 -10.45
C ILE A 86 -27.95 2.36 -11.66
N SER A 87 -26.65 2.15 -11.75
CA SER A 87 -25.79 2.74 -12.80
C SER A 87 -24.50 1.94 -12.97
N ARG A 88 -23.75 2.28 -14.03
CA ARG A 88 -22.43 1.67 -14.29
C ARG A 88 -21.46 2.67 -14.91
N VAL A 89 -20.17 2.41 -14.69
CA VAL A 89 -19.05 3.11 -15.34
C VAL A 89 -18.22 2.08 -16.09
N ASN A 90 -18.05 2.26 -17.40
CA ASN A 90 -17.16 1.44 -18.20
C ASN A 90 -15.72 1.94 -18.00
N MET A 91 -14.93 1.19 -17.23
CA MET A 91 -13.55 1.55 -16.90
C MET A 91 -12.58 1.29 -18.05
N GLN A 92 -12.92 0.41 -18.99
CA GLN A 92 -12.10 0.20 -20.19
C GLN A 92 -12.07 1.46 -21.06
N ALA A 93 -13.23 2.10 -21.24
CA ALA A 93 -13.31 3.36 -21.97
C ALA A 93 -12.53 4.49 -21.28
N VAL A 94 -12.63 4.57 -19.95
CA VAL A 94 -11.86 5.50 -19.12
C VAL A 94 -10.36 5.27 -19.28
N ARG A 95 -9.89 4.03 -19.13
CA ARG A 95 -8.47 3.67 -19.27
C ARG A 95 -7.91 4.00 -20.65
N LYS A 96 -8.65 3.64 -21.69
CA LYS A 96 -8.25 3.94 -23.08
C LYS A 96 -8.10 5.44 -23.31
N ALA A 97 -9.01 6.23 -22.76
CA ALA A 97 -8.94 7.69 -22.84
C ALA A 97 -7.67 8.26 -22.16
N PHE A 98 -7.24 7.65 -21.05
CA PHE A 98 -6.09 8.10 -20.29
C PHE A 98 -4.75 7.50 -20.76
N GLY A 99 -4.72 6.62 -21.76
CA GLY A 99 -3.49 5.95 -22.20
C GLY A 99 -2.79 5.14 -21.09
N GLN A 100 -3.55 4.71 -20.08
CA GLN A 100 -3.04 4.23 -18.80
C GLN A 100 -2.35 2.87 -18.86
N ASP A 101 -2.56 2.06 -19.89
CA ASP A 101 -2.01 0.70 -19.99
C ASP A 101 -0.46 0.63 -20.02
N ARG A 102 0.21 1.76 -20.26
CA ARG A 102 1.68 1.84 -20.28
C ARG A 102 2.33 2.22 -18.97
N PHE A 103 1.58 2.86 -18.06
CA PHE A 103 2.12 3.51 -16.87
C PHE A 103 1.40 3.10 -15.58
N TRP A 104 0.53 2.11 -15.63
CA TRP A 104 -0.24 1.64 -14.51
C TRP A 104 -0.53 0.15 -14.62
N VAL A 105 -0.26 -0.56 -13.53
CA VAL A 105 -0.66 -1.96 -13.35
C VAL A 105 -1.30 -2.10 -11.97
N GLU A 106 -2.39 -2.83 -11.91
CA GLU A 106 -3.04 -3.21 -10.67
C GLU A 106 -2.77 -4.70 -10.42
N ILE A 107 -2.44 -5.05 -9.18
CA ILE A 107 -2.13 -6.44 -8.77
C ILE A 107 -2.61 -6.66 -7.34
N MET A 108 -2.94 -7.89 -6.97
CA MET A 108 -3.22 -8.22 -5.57
C MET A 108 -1.97 -7.99 -4.72
N ARG A 109 -2.15 -7.33 -3.56
CA ARG A 109 -1.03 -6.97 -2.66
C ARG A 109 -0.19 -8.17 -2.25
N GLY A 110 -0.85 -9.30 -1.93
CA GLY A 110 -0.16 -10.54 -1.56
C GLY A 110 0.66 -11.12 -2.70
N ASP A 111 0.17 -11.05 -3.95
CA ASP A 111 0.89 -11.57 -5.11
C ASP A 111 2.11 -10.70 -5.44
N LEU A 112 2.00 -9.37 -5.32
CA LEU A 112 3.15 -8.47 -5.44
C LEU A 112 4.21 -8.75 -4.35
N ALA A 113 3.79 -8.90 -3.09
CA ALA A 113 4.71 -9.19 -1.99
C ALA A 113 5.43 -10.53 -2.19
N LYS A 114 4.70 -11.56 -2.64
CA LYS A 114 5.26 -12.87 -3.00
C LYS A 114 6.27 -12.76 -4.13
N MET A 115 5.95 -12.02 -5.19
CA MET A 115 6.84 -11.79 -6.34
C MET A 115 8.16 -11.14 -5.91
N LEU A 116 8.10 -10.11 -5.07
CA LEU A 116 9.27 -9.40 -4.55
C LEU A 116 10.12 -10.27 -3.60
N TYR A 117 9.47 -11.08 -2.77
CA TYR A 117 10.15 -12.06 -1.92
C TYR A 117 10.87 -13.11 -2.76
N GLU A 118 10.20 -13.72 -3.73
CA GLU A 118 10.78 -14.74 -4.62
C GLU A 118 11.99 -14.22 -5.41
N LEU A 119 12.00 -12.94 -5.71
CA LEU A 119 13.12 -12.28 -6.40
C LEU A 119 14.38 -12.18 -5.52
N THR A 120 14.25 -12.25 -4.20
CA THR A 120 15.34 -11.95 -3.26
C THR A 120 15.66 -13.08 -2.29
N LYS A 121 14.76 -14.06 -2.09
CA LYS A 121 14.84 -15.09 -1.04
C LYS A 121 16.12 -15.94 -1.04
N ASP A 122 16.72 -16.14 -2.22
CA ASP A 122 17.91 -16.98 -2.36
C ASP A 122 19.22 -16.20 -2.09
N GLU A 123 19.15 -14.86 -2.01
CA GLU A 123 20.30 -13.98 -1.81
C GLU A 123 20.23 -13.14 -0.54
N VAL A 124 19.08 -13.08 0.11
CA VAL A 124 18.77 -12.24 1.28
C VAL A 124 18.26 -13.12 2.41
N GLU A 125 18.78 -12.91 3.60
CA GLU A 125 18.30 -13.59 4.81
C GLU A 125 16.92 -13.04 5.20
N TYR A 126 15.93 -13.93 5.37
CA TYR A 126 14.58 -13.62 5.86
C TYR A 126 14.30 -14.31 7.19
N CYS A 127 13.98 -13.55 8.21
CA CYS A 127 13.58 -14.04 9.54
C CYS A 127 12.07 -13.80 9.71
N PHE A 128 11.27 -14.85 9.56
CA PHE A 128 9.82 -14.80 9.75
C PHE A 128 9.43 -15.16 11.20
N GLY A 129 8.29 -14.63 11.65
CA GLY A 129 7.73 -14.94 12.96
C GLY A 129 8.42 -14.21 14.11
N ASP A 130 9.19 -13.16 13.84
CA ASP A 130 9.89 -12.37 14.85
C ASP A 130 9.78 -10.88 14.58
N SER A 131 10.03 -10.06 15.58
CA SER A 131 9.94 -8.60 15.53
C SER A 131 11.03 -7.94 16.37
N ILE A 132 11.23 -6.66 16.13
CA ILE A 132 12.17 -5.86 16.93
C ILE A 132 11.52 -5.48 18.24
N GLN A 133 12.14 -5.86 19.36
CA GLN A 133 11.73 -5.49 20.70
C GLN A 133 12.42 -4.19 21.17
N ALA A 134 13.72 -4.04 20.89
CA ALA A 134 14.49 -2.87 21.29
C ALA A 134 15.60 -2.54 20.30
N LEU A 135 15.96 -1.26 20.24
CA LEU A 135 17.06 -0.71 19.45
C LEU A 135 17.95 0.16 20.33
N LYS A 136 19.25 -0.08 20.32
CA LYS A 136 20.25 0.76 20.97
C LYS A 136 21.32 1.15 19.95
N GLN A 137 21.42 2.43 19.65
CA GLN A 137 22.36 2.97 18.67
C GLN A 137 23.60 3.55 19.37
N ASP A 138 24.75 3.41 18.72
CA ASP A 138 25.99 4.10 19.04
C ASP A 138 26.68 4.62 17.75
N GLU A 139 27.92 5.09 17.86
CA GLU A 139 28.68 5.64 16.72
C GLU A 139 29.02 4.58 15.66
N GLU A 140 29.08 3.30 16.03
CA GLU A 140 29.55 2.21 15.18
C GLU A 140 28.40 1.36 14.60
N GLY A 141 27.24 1.29 15.28
CA GLY A 141 26.14 0.43 14.83
C GLY A 141 24.86 0.54 15.64
N VAL A 142 24.03 -0.46 15.50
CA VAL A 142 22.75 -0.62 16.20
C VAL A 142 22.67 -2.02 16.78
N ASP A 143 22.59 -2.14 18.10
CA ASP A 143 22.26 -3.37 18.77
C ASP A 143 20.74 -3.54 18.74
N VAL A 144 20.30 -4.62 18.13
CA VAL A 144 18.89 -4.96 17.94
C VAL A 144 18.56 -6.16 18.80
N THR A 145 17.59 -6.02 19.69
CA THR A 145 17.00 -7.14 20.43
C THR A 145 15.70 -7.52 19.76
N PHE A 146 15.55 -8.81 19.45
CA PHE A 146 14.34 -9.37 18.87
C PHE A 146 13.42 -9.93 19.95
N GLU A 147 12.14 -10.08 19.63
CA GLU A 147 11.14 -10.64 20.57
C GLU A 147 11.43 -12.11 20.87
N ARG A 148 11.95 -12.88 19.91
CA ARG A 148 12.18 -14.32 19.99
C ARG A 148 13.61 -14.75 19.70
N GLY A 149 14.32 -14.01 18.86
CA GLY A 149 15.59 -14.41 18.24
C GLY A 149 16.87 -13.94 18.95
N GLY A 150 16.80 -13.42 20.19
CA GLY A 150 17.98 -12.88 20.91
C GLY A 150 18.41 -11.50 20.40
N SER A 151 19.71 -11.23 20.34
CA SER A 151 20.23 -9.91 19.92
C SER A 151 21.26 -10.05 18.80
N ARG A 152 21.25 -9.11 17.85
CA ARG A 152 22.24 -9.01 16.75
C ARG A 152 22.62 -7.54 16.55
N ARG A 153 23.84 -7.33 16.06
CA ARG A 153 24.33 -5.99 15.71
C ARG A 153 24.29 -5.76 14.21
N PHE A 154 23.81 -4.60 13.82
CA PHE A 154 23.74 -4.14 12.44
C PHE A 154 24.37 -2.75 12.30
N ASP A 155 24.79 -2.40 11.09
CA ASP A 155 25.29 -1.06 10.80
C ASP A 155 24.16 -0.04 10.73
N LEU A 156 23.03 -0.42 10.10
CA LEU A 156 21.86 0.41 9.91
C LEU A 156 20.57 -0.39 10.12
N VAL A 157 19.49 0.29 10.49
CA VAL A 157 18.14 -0.27 10.60
C VAL A 157 17.16 0.52 9.74
N VAL A 158 16.35 -0.18 8.96
CA VAL A 158 15.29 0.41 8.13
C VAL A 158 13.92 -0.08 8.60
N GLY A 159 13.06 0.83 9.05
CA GLY A 159 11.66 0.55 9.35
C GLY A 159 10.83 0.58 8.06
N ALA A 160 10.43 -0.59 7.57
CA ALA A 160 9.53 -0.80 6.42
C ALA A 160 8.27 -1.58 6.84
N ASP A 161 7.90 -1.48 8.12
CA ASP A 161 6.94 -2.28 8.87
C ASP A 161 5.53 -1.67 8.93
N GLY A 162 5.24 -0.73 8.02
CA GLY A 162 3.89 -0.28 7.72
C GLY A 162 3.36 0.80 8.63
N LEU A 163 2.03 0.98 8.63
CA LEU A 163 1.35 2.07 9.33
C LEU A 163 1.65 2.09 10.83
N HIS A 164 1.65 0.93 11.48
CA HIS A 164 1.94 0.75 12.91
C HIS A 164 3.40 0.33 13.15
N SER A 165 4.34 1.10 12.60
CA SER A 165 5.77 0.79 12.62
C SER A 165 6.34 0.75 14.04
N ILE A 166 6.89 -0.41 14.42
CA ILE A 166 7.61 -0.55 15.69
C ILE A 166 8.93 0.21 15.66
N VAL A 167 9.62 0.25 14.51
CA VAL A 167 10.86 1.03 14.36
C VAL A 167 10.59 2.51 14.57
N ARG A 168 9.48 3.04 14.02
CA ARG A 168 9.08 4.43 14.28
C ARG A 168 8.86 4.68 15.77
N THR A 169 8.13 3.79 16.44
CA THR A 169 7.84 3.93 17.88
C THR A 169 9.12 3.90 18.73
N LEU A 170 10.05 2.97 18.44
CA LEU A 170 11.28 2.82 19.19
C LEU A 170 12.28 3.98 18.97
N VAL A 171 12.27 4.60 17.78
CA VAL A 171 13.29 5.61 17.41
C VAL A 171 12.77 7.03 17.52
N PHE A 172 11.50 7.27 17.23
CA PHE A 172 10.91 8.62 17.15
C PHE A 172 9.83 8.87 18.19
N GLY A 173 9.33 7.81 18.86
CA GLY A 173 8.29 7.91 19.88
C GLY A 173 6.90 7.51 19.39
N ASP A 174 5.90 7.82 20.20
CA ASP A 174 4.53 7.34 20.05
C ASP A 174 3.91 7.74 18.70
N GLU A 175 3.19 6.80 18.07
CA GLU A 175 2.55 6.93 16.77
C GLU A 175 1.60 8.13 16.68
N THR A 176 0.90 8.44 17.76
CA THR A 176 -0.10 9.52 17.79
C THR A 176 0.48 10.89 17.48
N GLN A 177 1.79 11.08 17.66
CA GLN A 177 2.48 12.31 17.30
C GLN A 177 2.53 12.52 15.77
N PHE A 178 2.57 11.44 15.01
CA PHE A 178 2.81 11.45 13.56
C PHE A 178 1.57 11.12 12.75
N GLU A 179 0.60 10.45 13.37
CA GLU A 179 -0.62 10.04 12.69
C GLU A 179 -1.57 11.23 12.45
N ARG A 180 -2.17 11.23 11.28
CA ARG A 180 -3.25 12.15 10.89
C ARG A 180 -4.43 11.32 10.39
N TYR A 181 -5.36 11.06 11.30
CA TYR A 181 -6.60 10.35 11.00
C TYR A 181 -7.45 11.12 9.99
N CYS A 182 -7.98 10.42 8.97
CA CYS A 182 -8.73 11.02 7.87
C CYS A 182 -10.26 10.99 8.06
N GLY A 183 -10.75 10.47 9.20
CA GLY A 183 -12.19 10.42 9.52
C GLY A 183 -12.93 9.21 8.94
N TYR A 184 -12.20 8.15 8.55
CA TYR A 184 -12.77 6.93 7.96
C TYR A 184 -12.10 5.69 8.53
N GLN A 185 -12.86 4.58 8.57
CA GLN A 185 -12.36 3.24 8.86
C GLN A 185 -12.52 2.36 7.61
N PHE A 186 -11.63 1.41 7.46
CA PHE A 186 -11.55 0.50 6.32
C PHE A 186 -11.44 -0.94 6.80
N GLY A 187 -12.28 -1.82 6.25
CA GLY A 187 -12.20 -3.26 6.45
C GLY A 187 -12.14 -3.97 5.11
N VAL A 188 -11.31 -5.01 4.99
CA VAL A 188 -11.27 -5.84 3.80
C VAL A 188 -10.92 -7.27 4.17
N PHE A 189 -11.60 -8.22 3.53
CA PHE A 189 -11.31 -9.65 3.63
C PHE A 189 -11.65 -10.36 2.32
N THR A 190 -11.22 -11.60 2.17
CA THR A 190 -11.55 -12.43 1.02
C THR A 190 -12.52 -13.56 1.40
N THR A 191 -13.38 -13.94 0.46
CA THR A 191 -14.31 -15.06 0.57
C THR A 191 -14.46 -15.75 -0.79
N ASP A 192 -15.18 -16.87 -0.84
CA ASP A 192 -15.59 -17.54 -2.08
C ASP A 192 -16.45 -16.63 -2.96
N ASN A 193 -16.35 -16.77 -4.28
CA ASN A 193 -17.16 -16.00 -5.24
C ASN A 193 -18.55 -16.60 -5.41
N TYR A 194 -19.36 -16.54 -4.36
CA TYR A 194 -20.72 -17.08 -4.34
C TYR A 194 -21.73 -16.30 -5.21
N LEU A 195 -21.35 -15.09 -5.66
CA LEU A 195 -22.19 -14.27 -6.55
C LEU A 195 -21.90 -14.52 -8.03
N GLY A 196 -20.86 -15.28 -8.36
CA GLY A 196 -20.42 -15.47 -9.73
C GLY A 196 -20.01 -14.17 -10.43
N LEU A 197 -19.46 -13.20 -9.68
CA LEU A 197 -18.99 -11.95 -10.27
C LEU A 197 -17.81 -12.22 -11.21
N ASP A 198 -17.83 -11.57 -12.37
CA ASP A 198 -16.71 -11.55 -13.30
C ASP A 198 -15.53 -10.74 -12.70
N GLU A 199 -14.31 -11.18 -12.94
CA GLU A 199 -13.08 -10.58 -12.43
C GLU A 199 -12.91 -9.10 -12.81
N ALA A 200 -13.49 -8.73 -13.97
CA ALA A 200 -13.49 -7.34 -14.42
C ALA A 200 -14.54 -6.45 -13.71
N SER A 201 -15.42 -7.03 -12.88
CA SER A 201 -16.58 -6.35 -12.31
C SER A 201 -16.34 -5.97 -10.85
N VAL A 202 -16.71 -4.72 -10.53
CA VAL A 202 -16.80 -4.21 -9.17
C VAL A 202 -18.23 -3.77 -8.92
N GLN A 203 -18.82 -4.21 -7.83
CA GLN A 203 -20.13 -3.74 -7.36
C GLN A 203 -19.97 -2.91 -6.10
N PHE A 204 -20.64 -1.78 -6.05
CA PHE A 204 -20.72 -0.90 -4.89
C PHE A 204 -22.17 -0.75 -4.41
N TYR A 205 -22.38 -1.11 -3.16
CA TYR A 205 -23.54 -0.73 -2.39
C TYR A 205 -23.19 0.38 -1.40
N GLY A 206 -24.11 1.28 -1.09
CA GLY A 206 -23.83 2.32 -0.12
C GLY A 206 -25.05 3.03 0.39
N VAL A 207 -24.91 3.47 1.63
CA VAL A 207 -25.80 4.40 2.31
C VAL A 207 -25.00 5.62 2.76
N PRO A 208 -25.62 6.72 3.17
CA PRO A 208 -24.89 7.89 3.64
C PRO A 208 -23.88 7.53 4.74
N GLY A 209 -22.61 7.82 4.48
CA GLY A 209 -21.52 7.55 5.42
C GLY A 209 -20.97 6.12 5.42
N LYS A 210 -21.52 5.19 4.63
CA LYS A 210 -21.04 3.81 4.53
C LYS A 210 -20.98 3.33 3.07
N ARG A 211 -20.00 2.49 2.77
CA ARG A 211 -19.82 1.87 1.46
C ARG A 211 -19.37 0.42 1.62
N VAL A 212 -19.98 -0.47 0.86
CA VAL A 212 -19.50 -1.84 0.68
C VAL A 212 -19.18 -2.07 -0.78
N GLY A 213 -18.01 -2.63 -1.04
CA GLY A 213 -17.56 -2.97 -2.39
C GLY A 213 -17.29 -4.46 -2.50
N LEU A 214 -17.73 -5.07 -3.59
CA LEU A 214 -17.43 -6.45 -3.93
C LEU A 214 -16.70 -6.50 -5.26
N ARG A 215 -15.63 -7.27 -5.29
CA ARG A 215 -14.85 -7.49 -6.49
C ARG A 215 -14.40 -8.93 -6.57
N SER A 216 -14.54 -9.55 -7.74
CA SER A 216 -13.95 -10.84 -8.00
C SER A 216 -12.44 -10.74 -8.25
N ALA A 217 -11.71 -11.78 -7.87
CA ALA A 217 -10.28 -11.92 -8.07
C ALA A 217 -9.90 -13.39 -8.30
N ARG A 218 -8.63 -13.61 -8.71
CA ARG A 218 -8.04 -14.95 -8.88
C ARG A 218 -8.86 -15.86 -9.81
N GLY A 219 -9.12 -15.38 -11.02
CA GLY A 219 -9.85 -16.15 -12.02
C GLY A 219 -11.29 -16.44 -11.59
N ASN A 220 -11.95 -15.47 -10.97
CA ASN A 220 -13.33 -15.56 -10.48
C ASN A 220 -13.56 -16.53 -9.31
N GLN A 221 -12.52 -16.99 -8.64
CA GLN A 221 -12.65 -17.93 -7.52
C GLN A 221 -12.96 -17.24 -6.19
N THR A 222 -12.48 -16.02 -5.98
CA THR A 222 -12.63 -15.30 -4.72
C THR A 222 -13.31 -13.95 -4.90
N LEU A 223 -14.01 -13.50 -3.85
CA LEU A 223 -14.48 -12.12 -3.70
C LEU A 223 -13.59 -11.40 -2.71
N VAL A 224 -13.18 -10.20 -3.05
CA VAL A 224 -12.63 -9.21 -2.14
C VAL A 224 -13.79 -8.35 -1.68
N ALA A 225 -14.13 -8.42 -0.40
CA ALA A 225 -15.17 -7.62 0.24
C ALA A 225 -14.52 -6.43 0.96
N VAL A 226 -14.90 -5.22 0.56
CA VAL A 226 -14.37 -3.96 1.10
C VAL A 226 -15.48 -3.24 1.85
N PHE A 227 -15.20 -2.86 3.08
CA PHE A 227 -16.06 -2.04 3.93
C PHE A 227 -15.37 -0.72 4.21
N LEU A 228 -16.04 0.37 3.96
CA LEU A 228 -15.52 1.72 4.21
C LEU A 228 -16.61 2.56 4.85
N PHE A 229 -16.32 3.17 5.98
CA PHE A 229 -17.31 4.00 6.68
C PHE A 229 -16.69 5.25 7.30
N LYS A 230 -17.49 6.29 7.34
CA LYS A 230 -17.13 7.54 8.00
C LYS A 230 -17.22 7.35 9.52
N GLN A 231 -16.14 7.68 10.21
CA GLN A 231 -16.05 7.63 11.66
C GLN A 231 -15.33 8.88 12.13
N PRO A 232 -16.03 9.90 12.65
CA PRO A 232 -15.43 11.19 12.99
C PRO A 232 -14.31 11.09 14.03
N THR A 233 -14.47 10.19 15.01
CA THR A 233 -13.47 9.92 16.05
C THR A 233 -12.82 8.56 15.77
N LYS A 234 -11.48 8.51 15.75
CA LYS A 234 -10.74 7.25 15.57
C LYS A 234 -11.17 6.24 16.63
N LEU A 235 -11.50 5.04 16.18
CA LEU A 235 -11.78 3.92 17.08
C LEU A 235 -10.49 3.54 17.81
N ARG A 236 -10.63 3.25 19.12
CA ARG A 236 -9.52 2.78 19.95
C ARG A 236 -9.71 1.29 20.21
N TYR A 237 -8.83 0.48 19.66
CA TYR A 237 -8.82 -0.97 19.85
C TYR A 237 -7.39 -1.49 19.67
N ASP A 238 -7.14 -2.66 20.20
CA ASP A 238 -5.91 -3.37 19.91
C ASP A 238 -5.96 -3.89 18.46
N TYR A 239 -5.08 -3.38 17.60
CA TYR A 239 -5.01 -3.81 16.20
C TYR A 239 -4.49 -5.26 16.03
N HIS A 240 -4.14 -5.94 17.12
CA HIS A 240 -3.86 -7.38 17.15
C HIS A 240 -5.08 -8.22 17.49
N ASP A 241 -6.13 -7.64 18.07
CA ASP A 241 -7.38 -8.33 18.42
C ASP A 241 -8.33 -8.43 17.22
N LEU A 242 -8.15 -9.51 16.45
CA LEU A 242 -8.98 -9.81 15.29
C LEU A 242 -10.45 -10.01 15.66
N GLY A 243 -10.74 -10.57 16.84
CA GLY A 243 -12.09 -10.78 17.32
C GLY A 243 -12.84 -9.46 17.52
N LEU A 244 -12.18 -8.52 18.21
CA LEU A 244 -12.72 -7.18 18.42
C LEU A 244 -12.89 -6.41 17.11
N GLN A 245 -11.96 -6.53 16.17
CA GLN A 245 -12.07 -5.91 14.84
C GLN A 245 -13.31 -6.42 14.08
N LYS A 246 -13.55 -7.74 14.09
CA LYS A 246 -14.73 -8.35 13.47
C LYS A 246 -16.02 -7.86 14.13
N GLN A 247 -16.05 -7.80 15.45
CA GLN A 247 -17.20 -7.27 16.21
C GLN A 247 -17.50 -5.81 15.85
N LEU A 248 -16.49 -4.93 15.89
CA LEU A 248 -16.65 -3.50 15.55
C LEU A 248 -17.20 -3.31 14.14
N LEU A 249 -16.67 -4.06 13.16
CA LEU A 249 -17.15 -3.96 11.79
C LEU A 249 -18.59 -4.48 11.67
N ALA A 250 -18.93 -5.58 12.33
CA ALA A 250 -20.27 -6.15 12.35
C ALA A 250 -21.29 -5.19 12.99
N GLU A 251 -20.97 -4.56 14.12
CA GLU A 251 -21.85 -3.59 14.80
C GLU A 251 -22.17 -2.38 13.91
N VAL A 252 -21.16 -1.84 13.19
CA VAL A 252 -21.34 -0.69 12.30
C VAL A 252 -22.27 -1.02 11.14
N PHE A 253 -22.21 -2.23 10.60
CA PHE A 253 -22.96 -2.62 9.41
C PHE A 253 -24.18 -3.52 9.70
N ALA A 254 -24.52 -3.76 10.97
CA ALA A 254 -25.61 -4.67 11.38
C ALA A 254 -27.00 -4.34 10.80
N SER A 255 -27.26 -3.05 10.52
CA SER A 255 -28.54 -2.57 9.99
C SER A 255 -28.61 -2.47 8.47
N GLU A 256 -27.52 -2.84 7.79
CA GLU A 256 -27.45 -2.66 6.34
C GLU A 256 -28.00 -3.89 5.60
N ASP A 257 -28.64 -3.60 4.47
CA ASP A 257 -29.23 -4.58 3.60
C ASP A 257 -28.23 -5.11 2.54
N TRP A 258 -28.73 -5.55 1.41
CA TRP A 258 -28.00 -6.12 0.27
C TRP A 258 -27.30 -7.44 0.65
N GLU A 259 -26.04 -7.61 0.28
CA GLU A 259 -25.21 -8.77 0.66
C GLU A 259 -24.52 -8.62 2.03
N VAL A 260 -24.75 -7.50 2.73
CA VAL A 260 -24.05 -7.19 3.96
C VAL A 260 -24.23 -8.25 5.04
N PRO A 261 -25.46 -8.74 5.37
CA PRO A 261 -25.64 -9.78 6.37
C PRO A 261 -24.81 -11.03 6.07
N ARG A 262 -24.81 -11.47 4.83
CA ARG A 262 -24.04 -12.65 4.38
C ARG A 262 -22.54 -12.42 4.42
N LEU A 263 -22.09 -11.23 4.07
CA LEU A 263 -20.67 -10.86 4.16
C LEU A 263 -20.18 -10.81 5.60
N LEU A 264 -20.99 -10.29 6.53
CA LEU A 264 -20.67 -10.28 7.96
C LEU A 264 -20.57 -11.71 8.51
N GLU A 265 -21.43 -12.62 8.10
CA GLU A 265 -21.33 -14.05 8.45
C GLU A 265 -20.02 -14.64 7.95
N LYS A 266 -19.71 -14.47 6.65
CA LYS A 266 -18.48 -14.98 6.04
C LYS A 266 -17.22 -14.37 6.66
N MET A 267 -17.27 -13.12 7.08
CA MET A 267 -16.17 -12.44 7.77
C MET A 267 -15.78 -13.15 9.07
N GLN A 268 -16.72 -13.76 9.79
CA GLN A 268 -16.42 -14.43 11.07
C GLN A 268 -15.38 -15.55 10.89
N THR A 269 -15.40 -16.23 9.76
CA THR A 269 -14.47 -17.32 9.45
C THR A 269 -13.29 -16.89 8.57
N ALA A 270 -13.32 -15.66 8.02
CA ALA A 270 -12.24 -15.16 7.18
C ALA A 270 -10.92 -15.04 7.95
N PRO A 271 -9.82 -15.62 7.44
CA PRO A 271 -8.52 -15.58 8.13
C PRO A 271 -7.72 -14.31 7.83
N ASP A 272 -8.14 -13.52 6.84
CA ASP A 272 -7.36 -12.43 6.24
C ASP A 272 -8.01 -11.06 6.41
N LEU A 273 -8.89 -10.90 7.41
CA LEU A 273 -9.45 -9.57 7.68
C LEU A 273 -8.32 -8.59 7.99
N TYR A 274 -8.29 -7.52 7.20
CA TYR A 274 -7.54 -6.31 7.52
C TYR A 274 -8.54 -5.22 7.88
N PHE A 275 -8.44 -4.69 9.10
CA PHE A 275 -9.30 -3.61 9.60
C PHE A 275 -8.43 -2.51 10.19
N ASP A 276 -8.57 -1.27 9.70
CA ASP A 276 -7.74 -0.19 10.16
C ASP A 276 -8.35 1.20 9.92
N ALA A 277 -7.79 2.19 10.60
CA ALA A 277 -8.07 3.59 10.37
C ALA A 277 -7.47 4.07 9.03
N VAL A 278 -8.22 4.87 8.29
CA VAL A 278 -7.64 5.57 7.14
C VAL A 278 -6.85 6.75 7.68
N SER A 279 -5.52 6.58 7.75
CA SER A 279 -4.60 7.53 8.35
C SER A 279 -3.41 7.84 7.47
N GLN A 280 -2.83 9.01 7.65
CA GLN A 280 -1.55 9.42 7.08
C GLN A 280 -0.49 9.42 8.17
N ILE A 281 0.74 9.11 7.81
CA ILE A 281 1.91 9.36 8.67
C ILE A 281 2.63 10.61 8.15
N ARG A 282 2.73 11.62 9.00
CA ARG A 282 3.37 12.89 8.68
C ARG A 282 4.50 13.18 9.65
N MET A 283 5.72 13.14 9.16
CA MET A 283 6.94 13.33 9.94
C MET A 283 7.82 14.41 9.30
N GLU A 284 8.46 15.20 10.13
CA GLU A 284 9.44 16.20 9.70
C GLU A 284 10.75 15.55 9.27
N ARG A 285 11.12 14.45 9.91
CA ARG A 285 12.32 13.65 9.61
C ARG A 285 11.92 12.18 9.51
N TRP A 286 12.54 11.47 8.59
CA TRP A 286 12.38 10.02 8.44
C TRP A 286 13.58 9.24 8.94
N SER A 287 14.64 9.93 9.37
CA SER A 287 15.86 9.32 9.88
C SER A 287 16.29 9.92 11.22
N HIS A 288 16.88 9.08 12.06
CA HIS A 288 17.51 9.48 13.32
C HIS A 288 18.70 8.54 13.61
N GLY A 289 19.91 9.11 13.65
CA GLY A 289 21.14 8.34 13.79
C GLY A 289 21.26 7.30 12.65
N ARG A 290 21.33 6.03 13.03
CA ARG A 290 21.51 4.89 12.13
C ARG A 290 20.20 4.23 11.71
N ALA A 291 19.06 4.79 12.08
CA ALA A 291 17.73 4.29 11.73
C ALA A 291 17.04 5.22 10.72
N VAL A 292 16.34 4.63 9.74
CA VAL A 292 15.56 5.36 8.73
C VAL A 292 14.24 4.64 8.44
N LEU A 293 13.19 5.38 8.13
CA LEU A 293 11.87 4.88 7.80
C LEU A 293 11.61 4.88 6.29
N LEU A 294 10.86 3.89 5.84
CA LEU A 294 10.54 3.65 4.44
C LEU A 294 9.05 3.26 4.28
N GLY A 295 8.40 3.77 3.26
CA GLY A 295 7.01 3.44 2.96
C GLY A 295 6.04 3.98 4.02
N ASP A 296 5.01 3.20 4.33
CA ASP A 296 3.97 3.61 5.27
C ASP A 296 4.51 3.88 6.69
N ALA A 297 5.64 3.30 7.05
CA ALA A 297 6.31 3.54 8.33
C ALA A 297 6.71 5.02 8.50
N GLY A 298 7.17 5.67 7.43
CA GLY A 298 7.64 7.06 7.47
C GLY A 298 6.68 8.08 6.89
N TYR A 299 5.85 7.68 5.93
CA TYR A 299 5.09 8.64 5.12
C TYR A 299 3.82 8.08 4.47
N CYS A 300 3.10 7.21 5.17
CA CYS A 300 1.83 6.68 4.68
C CYS A 300 0.96 7.80 4.06
N PRO A 301 0.53 7.67 2.79
CA PRO A 301 -0.27 8.70 2.13
C PRO A 301 -1.76 8.62 2.47
N ALA A 302 -2.18 7.68 3.24
CA ALA A 302 -3.48 7.08 3.49
C ALA A 302 -3.86 5.99 2.46
N LEU A 303 -4.47 4.91 2.95
CA LEU A 303 -4.84 3.73 2.17
C LEU A 303 -5.61 4.08 0.89
N LEU A 304 -6.59 4.98 0.98
CA LEU A 304 -7.48 5.35 -0.12
C LEU A 304 -6.83 6.24 -1.19
N SER A 305 -5.56 6.56 -1.06
CA SER A 305 -4.81 7.26 -2.12
C SER A 305 -4.50 6.35 -3.32
N GLY A 306 -4.43 5.03 -3.09
CA GLY A 306 -3.94 4.05 -4.07
C GLY A 306 -2.44 4.21 -4.40
N GLN A 307 -1.68 5.00 -3.64
CA GLN A 307 -0.28 5.32 -3.93
C GLN A 307 0.74 4.64 -3.02
N GLY A 308 0.28 3.88 -2.00
CA GLY A 308 1.16 3.28 -1.01
C GLY A 308 2.25 2.40 -1.63
N SER A 309 1.88 1.48 -2.53
CA SER A 309 2.82 0.57 -3.19
C SER A 309 3.79 1.30 -4.13
N THR A 310 3.29 2.29 -4.88
CA THR A 310 4.11 3.16 -5.73
C THR A 310 5.16 3.89 -4.90
N LEU A 311 4.77 4.54 -3.80
CA LEU A 311 5.69 5.24 -2.89
C LEU A 311 6.67 4.30 -2.18
N ALA A 312 6.22 3.09 -1.82
CA ALA A 312 7.08 2.07 -1.23
C ALA A 312 8.22 1.67 -2.17
N MET A 313 7.91 1.36 -3.43
CA MET A 313 8.91 0.98 -4.43
C MET A 313 9.85 2.13 -4.78
N MET A 314 9.31 3.34 -4.99
CA MET A 314 10.10 4.52 -5.30
C MET A 314 11.02 4.93 -4.15
N GLY A 315 10.51 4.92 -2.93
CA GLY A 315 11.30 5.22 -1.73
C GLY A 315 12.42 4.22 -1.51
N ALA A 316 12.15 2.92 -1.71
CA ALA A 316 13.15 1.85 -1.61
C ALA A 316 14.29 2.03 -2.63
N TYR A 317 13.95 2.30 -3.88
CA TYR A 317 14.91 2.59 -4.93
C TYR A 317 15.77 3.82 -4.61
N THR A 318 15.13 4.90 -4.14
CA THR A 318 15.82 6.15 -3.81
C THR A 318 16.74 5.94 -2.61
N LEU A 319 16.28 5.32 -1.53
CA LEU A 319 17.10 5.07 -0.33
C LEU A 319 18.33 4.21 -0.64
N ALA A 320 18.13 3.09 -1.36
CA ALA A 320 19.24 2.24 -1.77
C ALA A 320 20.23 2.97 -2.70
N GLY A 321 19.72 3.77 -3.62
CA GLY A 321 20.53 4.56 -4.54
C GLY A 321 21.37 5.63 -3.84
N GLU A 322 20.81 6.34 -2.86
CA GLU A 322 21.56 7.33 -2.07
C GLU A 322 22.60 6.66 -1.19
N LEU A 323 22.31 5.50 -0.59
CA LEU A 323 23.30 4.69 0.13
C LEU A 323 24.46 4.26 -0.78
N LYS A 324 24.16 3.82 -2.02
CA LYS A 324 25.18 3.49 -3.02
C LYS A 324 26.08 4.68 -3.33
N VAL A 325 25.48 5.84 -3.66
CA VAL A 325 26.23 7.06 -4.02
C VAL A 325 27.09 7.55 -2.86
N ALA A 326 26.58 7.43 -1.64
CA ALA A 326 27.30 7.80 -0.44
C ALA A 326 28.29 6.73 0.06
N LEU A 327 28.46 5.60 -0.66
CA LEU A 327 29.30 4.47 -0.26
C LEU A 327 28.96 3.94 1.15
N GLY A 328 27.67 3.89 1.49
CA GLY A 328 27.15 3.44 2.77
C GLY A 328 27.23 4.48 3.90
N ASP A 329 27.68 5.68 3.63
CA ASP A 329 27.68 6.76 4.63
C ASP A 329 26.25 7.27 4.85
N HIS A 330 25.60 6.78 5.91
CA HIS A 330 24.22 7.11 6.26
C HIS A 330 24.03 8.59 6.61
N GLN A 331 25.05 9.27 7.17
CA GLN A 331 24.96 10.70 7.51
C GLN A 331 24.80 11.56 6.26
N ARG A 332 25.25 11.08 5.10
CA ARG A 332 25.06 11.70 3.78
C ARG A 332 23.84 11.15 3.06
N ALA A 333 23.65 9.83 3.08
CA ALA A 333 22.58 9.16 2.32
C ALA A 333 21.17 9.51 2.82
N PHE A 334 20.94 9.50 4.13
CA PHE A 334 19.59 9.70 4.68
C PHE A 334 19.05 11.11 4.42
N PRO A 335 19.81 12.20 4.64
CA PRO A 335 19.35 13.54 4.26
C PRO A 335 19.08 13.69 2.75
N GLN A 336 19.90 13.07 1.89
CA GLN A 336 19.69 13.10 0.44
C GLN A 336 18.44 12.33 0.01
N TYR A 337 18.20 11.16 0.61
CA TYR A 337 16.95 10.41 0.42
C TYR A 337 15.72 11.26 0.80
N GLU A 338 15.74 11.88 1.98
CA GLU A 338 14.65 12.73 2.43
C GLU A 338 14.43 13.94 1.52
N GLN A 339 15.49 14.60 1.13
CA GLN A 339 15.44 15.77 0.24
C GLN A 339 14.86 15.41 -1.13
N ALA A 340 15.32 14.30 -1.71
CA ALA A 340 14.89 13.86 -3.03
C ALA A 340 13.44 13.38 -3.04
N PHE A 341 12.99 12.67 -2.01
CA PHE A 341 11.71 11.97 -2.02
C PHE A 341 10.56 12.72 -1.32
N ARG A 342 10.85 13.63 -0.41
CA ARG A 342 9.83 14.40 0.34
C ARG A 342 8.85 15.21 -0.53
N PRO A 343 9.26 15.85 -1.64
CA PRO A 343 8.32 16.55 -2.52
C PRO A 343 7.24 15.63 -3.10
N VAL A 344 7.63 14.40 -3.51
CA VAL A 344 6.73 13.38 -4.05
C VAL A 344 5.71 12.98 -2.99
N VAL A 345 6.18 12.63 -1.80
CA VAL A 345 5.32 12.24 -0.66
C VAL A 345 4.32 13.34 -0.30
N ARG A 346 4.77 14.59 -0.21
CA ARG A 346 3.91 15.74 0.11
C ARG A 346 2.81 15.94 -0.92
N GLN A 347 3.11 15.74 -2.19
CA GLN A 347 2.13 15.85 -3.27
C GLN A 347 1.04 14.78 -3.12
N GLU A 348 1.42 13.51 -2.90
CA GLU A 348 0.48 12.41 -2.76
C GLU A 348 -0.38 12.53 -1.49
N GLN A 349 0.22 12.93 -0.38
CA GLN A 349 -0.52 13.16 0.87
C GLN A 349 -1.56 14.29 0.78
N LYS A 350 -1.32 15.33 -0.04
CA LYS A 350 -2.31 16.39 -0.28
C LYS A 350 -3.53 15.89 -1.04
N GLN A 351 -3.34 14.99 -2.00
CA GLN A 351 -4.41 14.48 -2.85
C GLN A 351 -5.29 13.45 -2.13
N ALA A 352 -4.73 12.69 -1.20
CA ALA A 352 -5.42 11.59 -0.52
C ALA A 352 -6.66 12.00 0.29
N GLY A 353 -6.68 13.20 0.87
CA GLY A 353 -7.79 13.67 1.70
C GLY A 353 -9.13 13.88 0.96
N SER A 354 -9.12 14.02 -0.36
CA SER A 354 -10.32 14.17 -1.19
C SER A 354 -10.92 12.82 -1.61
N SER A 355 -10.12 11.77 -1.73
CA SER A 355 -10.56 10.47 -2.23
C SER A 355 -11.59 9.81 -1.31
N ALA A 356 -11.38 9.85 0.01
CA ALA A 356 -12.29 9.25 0.97
C ALA A 356 -13.69 9.92 0.96
N LYS A 357 -13.73 11.26 0.87
CA LYS A 357 -15.00 12.01 0.78
C LYS A 357 -15.78 11.69 -0.48
N PHE A 358 -15.08 11.45 -1.58
CA PHE A 358 -15.70 11.05 -2.83
C PHE A 358 -16.23 9.62 -2.76
N LEU A 359 -15.50 8.69 -2.17
CA LEU A 359 -15.90 7.27 -2.07
C LEU A 359 -17.08 7.04 -1.13
N VAL A 360 -17.20 7.83 -0.04
CA VAL A 360 -18.24 7.67 0.98
C VAL A 360 -18.95 9.01 1.20
N PRO A 361 -19.93 9.37 0.35
CA PRO A 361 -20.74 10.56 0.55
C PRO A 361 -21.49 10.49 1.89
N ALA A 362 -21.41 11.58 2.65
CA ALA A 362 -22.01 11.65 4.00
C ALA A 362 -23.51 11.98 4.00
N THR A 363 -24.08 12.33 2.84
CA THR A 363 -25.48 12.77 2.72
C THR A 363 -26.23 11.98 1.65
N PRO A 364 -27.57 11.83 1.76
CA PRO A 364 -28.39 11.18 0.74
C PRO A 364 -28.24 11.82 -0.64
N LEU A 365 -28.21 13.16 -0.71
CA LEU A 365 -28.03 13.90 -1.97
C LEU A 365 -26.64 13.61 -2.57
N GLY A 366 -25.59 13.63 -1.77
CA GLY A 366 -24.23 13.30 -2.23
C GLY A 366 -24.14 11.89 -2.77
N LEU A 367 -24.77 10.93 -2.09
CA LEU A 367 -24.84 9.54 -2.55
C LEU A 367 -25.61 9.44 -3.87
N TRP A 368 -26.77 10.11 -3.98
CA TRP A 368 -27.57 10.12 -5.21
C TRP A 368 -26.79 10.72 -6.40
N VAL A 369 -26.11 11.84 -6.19
CA VAL A 369 -25.25 12.47 -7.20
C VAL A 369 -24.15 11.51 -7.64
N GLN A 370 -23.48 10.85 -6.69
CA GLN A 370 -22.40 9.91 -6.99
C GLN A 370 -22.90 8.69 -7.77
N THR A 371 -24.07 8.16 -7.43
CA THR A 371 -24.60 6.94 -8.06
C THR A 371 -25.31 7.19 -9.38
N HIS A 372 -25.88 8.37 -9.62
CA HIS A 372 -26.65 8.66 -10.82
C HIS A 372 -25.95 9.62 -11.79
N LEU A 373 -25.38 10.72 -11.29
CA LEU A 373 -24.80 11.75 -12.16
C LEU A 373 -23.34 11.49 -12.51
N VAL A 374 -22.52 11.05 -11.54
CA VAL A 374 -21.10 10.80 -11.78
C VAL A 374 -20.87 9.75 -12.88
N PRO A 375 -21.56 8.59 -12.91
CA PRO A 375 -21.41 7.60 -13.96
C PRO A 375 -21.74 8.11 -15.37
N LEU A 376 -22.65 9.05 -15.47
CA LEU A 376 -23.07 9.66 -16.74
C LEU A 376 -22.07 10.73 -17.21
N LEU A 377 -21.58 11.55 -16.30
CA LEU A 377 -20.79 12.74 -16.60
C LEU A 377 -19.28 12.47 -16.60
N LEU A 378 -18.81 11.56 -15.75
CA LEU A 378 -17.37 11.33 -15.57
C LEU A 378 -16.67 10.85 -16.86
N PRO A 379 -17.16 9.82 -17.58
CA PRO A 379 -16.49 9.37 -18.78
C PRO A 379 -16.36 10.44 -19.87
N PRO A 380 -17.43 11.18 -20.28
CA PRO A 380 -17.30 12.20 -21.30
C PRO A 380 -16.47 13.41 -20.85
N VAL A 381 -16.56 13.81 -19.58
CA VAL A 381 -15.74 14.93 -19.04
C VAL A 381 -14.26 14.55 -19.01
N LEU A 382 -13.93 13.33 -18.60
CA LEU A 382 -12.57 12.86 -18.61
C LEU A 382 -12.00 12.81 -20.03
N VAL A 383 -12.73 12.24 -20.98
CA VAL A 383 -12.32 12.21 -22.40
C VAL A 383 -12.13 13.61 -22.97
N ALA A 384 -13.03 14.56 -22.65
CA ALA A 384 -12.92 15.93 -23.10
C ALA A 384 -11.71 16.67 -22.50
N THR A 385 -11.44 16.49 -21.19
CA THR A 385 -10.32 17.16 -20.52
C THR A 385 -8.95 16.63 -20.98
N GLU A 386 -8.86 15.36 -21.32
CA GLU A 386 -7.65 14.76 -21.91
C GLU A 386 -7.36 15.29 -23.31
N ARG A 387 -8.38 15.45 -24.14
CA ARG A 387 -8.24 16.07 -25.46
C ARG A 387 -7.70 17.51 -25.39
N TRP A 388 -8.01 18.22 -24.30
CA TRP A 388 -7.60 19.62 -24.09
C TRP A 388 -6.22 19.75 -23.42
N ARG A 389 -5.85 18.83 -22.53
CA ARG A 389 -4.59 18.89 -21.75
C ARG A 389 -3.42 18.20 -22.40
N GLY A 390 -3.64 17.41 -23.46
CA GLY A 390 -2.63 16.50 -23.98
C GLY A 390 -2.38 15.34 -23.01
N LEU A 391 -1.77 14.26 -23.50
CA LEU A 391 -1.37 13.14 -22.64
C LEU A 391 -0.51 13.66 -21.48
N PRO A 392 -0.70 13.16 -20.24
CA PRO A 392 0.15 13.54 -19.14
C PRO A 392 1.62 13.38 -19.57
N LYS A 393 2.39 14.45 -19.42
CA LYS A 393 3.84 14.37 -19.68
C LYS A 393 4.40 13.23 -18.83
N MET A 394 5.27 12.44 -19.45
CA MET A 394 6.04 11.42 -18.73
C MET A 394 6.51 12.00 -17.40
N PRO A 395 6.34 11.25 -16.30
CA PRO A 395 6.79 11.68 -14.99
C PRO A 395 8.29 12.03 -15.01
N SER A 396 8.70 12.79 -14.01
CA SER A 396 10.09 13.16 -13.81
C SER A 396 10.99 11.94 -13.96
N ARG A 397 12.12 12.08 -14.63
CA ARG A 397 13.08 10.96 -14.78
C ARG A 397 13.48 10.49 -13.39
N LEU A 398 13.31 9.18 -13.14
CA LEU A 398 13.96 8.55 -11.99
C LEU A 398 15.44 8.93 -12.01
N LYS A 399 15.97 9.28 -10.84
CA LYS A 399 17.43 9.49 -10.71
C LYS A 399 18.12 8.19 -11.08
N ASP A 400 19.02 8.26 -12.03
CA ASP A 400 19.81 7.09 -12.45
C ASP A 400 20.95 6.88 -11.46
N TYR A 401 20.92 5.72 -10.82
CA TYR A 401 21.99 5.27 -9.92
C TYR A 401 22.96 4.28 -10.61
N GLY A 402 23.06 4.33 -11.95
CA GLY A 402 23.92 3.47 -12.74
C GLY A 402 23.33 2.07 -12.94
N ASN A 403 22.03 1.99 -13.17
CA ASN A 403 21.33 0.75 -13.48
C ASN A 403 21.22 0.62 -15.01
N VAL A 404 21.76 -0.46 -15.55
CA VAL A 404 21.52 -0.85 -16.94
C VAL A 404 20.20 -1.60 -16.98
N LEU A 405 19.27 -1.19 -17.84
CA LEU A 405 18.08 -1.99 -18.14
C LEU A 405 18.53 -3.38 -18.59
N PRO A 406 17.97 -4.49 -18.07
CA PRO A 406 18.18 -5.78 -18.67
C PRO A 406 17.75 -5.69 -20.13
N ALA A 407 18.56 -6.24 -21.04
CA ALA A 407 18.20 -6.31 -22.45
C ALA A 407 16.82 -6.95 -22.59
N SER A 408 15.93 -6.26 -23.29
CA SER A 408 14.53 -6.64 -23.53
C SER A 408 14.39 -7.97 -24.24
#